data_855fbbf62e2506356b241a1f051a39d6
#
_entry.id   855fbbf62e2506356b241a1f051a39d6
#
_cell.length_a   1.000
_cell.length_b   1.000
_cell.length_c   1.000
_cell.angle_alpha   90.00
_cell.angle_beta   90.00
_cell.angle_gamma   90.00
#
_symmetry.space_group_name_H-M   'P 1'
#
loop_
_entity.id
_entity.type
_entity.pdbx_description
1 polymer ?
#
loop_
_entity_poly.entity_id
_entity_poly.type
_entity_poly.pdbx_seq_one_letter_code
_entity_poly.pdbx_strand_id
1 'polypeptide(L)'
;MILRRSGIFVAAVAFLMPIVAQAQDSPQRKELRRVDLSGAAGMEVISSISEFKPGDELPRHLHHGVEAGYVVQGAMVQNPGQPPSMLAAGAPILNLRDVAHGGFKVIGPGNLILFTVHTVDKGKPLYDWVK
;
A
#
# COMPACT_ATOMS: atom_id res chain seq x y z
N MET A 1 51.31 -51.94 -1.80
CA MET A 1 50.70 -51.11 -0.75
C MET A 1 49.96 -49.96 -1.43
N ILE A 2 48.65 -50.10 -1.59
CA ILE A 2 47.80 -49.16 -2.35
C ILE A 2 47.02 -48.30 -1.35
N LEU A 3 47.37 -47.01 -1.29
CA LEU A 3 46.62 -46.04 -0.49
C LEU A 3 45.32 -45.64 -1.21
N ARG A 4 44.17 -46.04 -0.66
CA ARG A 4 42.85 -45.51 -1.07
C ARG A 4 42.65 -44.14 -0.41
N ARG A 5 42.55 -43.08 -1.23
CA ARG A 5 42.09 -41.75 -0.78
C ARG A 5 40.56 -41.73 -0.82
N SER A 6 39.95 -41.70 0.35
CA SER A 6 38.50 -41.47 0.49
C SER A 6 38.23 -39.96 0.37
N GLY A 7 37.63 -39.57 -0.73
CA GLY A 7 37.12 -38.19 -0.90
C GLY A 7 35.80 -38.02 -0.14
N ILE A 8 35.74 -37.06 0.79
CA ILE A 8 34.51 -36.67 1.46
C ILE A 8 33.83 -35.63 0.57
N PHE A 9 32.69 -35.99 -0.03
CA PHE A 9 31.81 -35.05 -0.72
C PHE A 9 30.98 -34.33 0.32
N VAL A 10 31.25 -33.04 0.56
CA VAL A 10 30.38 -32.17 1.31
C VAL A 10 29.32 -31.61 0.36
N ALA A 11 28.10 -32.10 0.47
CA ALA A 11 26.96 -31.54 -0.25
C ALA A 11 26.53 -30.25 0.41
N ALA A 12 26.75 -29.13 -0.26
CA ALA A 12 26.23 -27.82 0.18
C ALA A 12 24.73 -27.79 -0.08
N VAL A 13 23.91 -27.87 0.95
CA VAL A 13 22.48 -27.62 0.89
C VAL A 13 22.26 -26.12 0.84
N ALA A 14 21.93 -25.60 -0.36
CA ALA A 14 21.51 -24.20 -0.50
C ALA A 14 20.10 -24.04 0.09
N PHE A 15 20.00 -23.38 1.23
CA PHE A 15 18.71 -22.92 1.78
C PHE A 15 18.20 -21.78 0.90
N LEU A 16 17.24 -22.06 0.03
CA LEU A 16 16.42 -21.04 -0.63
C LEU A 16 15.51 -20.42 0.42
N MET A 17 15.92 -19.28 0.98
CA MET A 17 15.00 -18.47 1.79
C MET A 17 13.88 -17.95 0.87
N PRO A 18 12.60 -18.11 1.24
CA PRO A 18 11.53 -17.49 0.49
C PRO A 18 11.73 -15.97 0.55
N ILE A 19 11.83 -15.32 -0.60
CA ILE A 19 11.75 -13.87 -0.72
C ILE A 19 10.30 -13.53 -0.40
N VAL A 20 10.02 -13.15 0.84
CA VAL A 20 8.74 -12.55 1.21
C VAL A 20 8.71 -11.22 0.46
N ALA A 21 7.94 -11.16 -0.64
CA ALA A 21 7.66 -9.89 -1.28
C ALA A 21 7.08 -8.97 -0.22
N GLN A 22 7.83 -7.94 0.15
CA GLN A 22 7.31 -6.91 1.06
C GLN A 22 6.08 -6.33 0.39
N ALA A 23 4.95 -6.40 1.10
CA ALA A 23 3.72 -5.81 0.64
C ALA A 23 3.99 -4.35 0.29
N GLN A 24 3.67 -3.95 -0.95
CA GLN A 24 3.83 -2.57 -1.39
C GLN A 24 2.91 -1.70 -0.55
N ASP A 25 3.45 -0.65 0.02
CA ASP A 25 2.74 0.29 0.89
C ASP A 25 3.17 1.72 0.59
N SER A 26 2.35 2.69 0.97
CA SER A 26 2.69 4.10 0.87
C SER A 26 3.53 4.54 2.08
N PRO A 27 4.67 5.23 1.90
CA PRO A 27 5.47 5.73 3.01
C PRO A 27 4.74 6.78 3.87
N GLN A 28 3.70 7.41 3.34
CA GLN A 28 2.87 8.39 4.05
C GLN A 28 1.81 7.73 4.94
N ARG A 29 1.56 6.42 4.77
CA ARG A 29 0.53 5.70 5.50
C ARG A 29 1.03 5.14 6.83
N LYS A 30 0.23 5.30 7.87
CA LYS A 30 0.39 4.63 9.15
C LYS A 30 -0.82 3.72 9.39
N GLU A 31 -0.59 2.43 9.50
CA GLU A 31 -1.63 1.48 9.91
C GLU A 31 -2.03 1.70 11.37
N LEU A 32 -3.32 1.77 11.62
CA LEU A 32 -3.87 1.93 12.97
C LEU A 32 -4.36 0.60 13.54
N ARG A 33 -5.09 -0.17 12.71
CA ARG A 33 -5.65 -1.48 13.09
C ARG A 33 -5.77 -2.38 11.87
N ARG A 34 -5.65 -3.69 12.11
CA ARG A 34 -5.88 -4.76 11.14
C ARG A 34 -6.60 -5.91 11.82
N VAL A 35 -7.65 -6.43 11.19
CA VAL A 35 -8.41 -7.60 11.66
C VAL A 35 -8.90 -8.42 10.47
N ASP A 36 -9.05 -9.73 10.66
CA ASP A 36 -9.71 -10.57 9.67
C ASP A 36 -11.20 -10.19 9.59
N LEU A 37 -11.76 -10.15 8.38
CA LEU A 37 -13.17 -9.85 8.18
C LEU A 37 -14.02 -11.07 8.54
N SER A 38 -14.81 -10.95 9.60
CA SER A 38 -15.73 -12.01 10.04
C SER A 38 -16.76 -12.30 8.94
N GLY A 39 -16.96 -13.58 8.62
CA GLY A 39 -17.92 -14.02 7.61
C GLY A 39 -17.42 -13.96 6.16
N ALA A 40 -16.19 -13.51 5.93
CA ALA A 40 -15.57 -13.47 4.59
C ALA A 40 -14.14 -14.00 4.68
N ALA A 41 -13.98 -15.32 4.54
CA ALA A 41 -12.69 -15.97 4.59
C ALA A 41 -11.74 -15.40 3.52
N GLY A 42 -10.48 -15.15 3.92
CA GLY A 42 -9.46 -14.60 3.03
C GLY A 42 -9.53 -13.08 2.84
N MET A 43 -10.37 -12.38 3.58
CA MET A 43 -10.43 -10.92 3.59
C MET A 43 -10.03 -10.33 4.94
N GLU A 44 -9.55 -9.10 4.93
CA GLU A 44 -9.18 -8.34 6.11
C GLU A 44 -9.64 -6.88 6.02
N VAL A 45 -9.76 -6.25 7.17
CA VAL A 45 -10.07 -4.82 7.32
C VAL A 45 -8.87 -4.12 7.92
N ILE A 46 -8.43 -3.04 7.28
CA ILE A 46 -7.26 -2.26 7.69
C ILE A 46 -7.68 -0.80 7.81
N SER A 47 -7.59 -0.22 8.99
CA SER A 47 -7.75 1.22 9.18
C SER A 47 -6.39 1.92 9.21
N SER A 48 -6.31 3.09 8.58
CA SER A 48 -5.08 3.84 8.40
C SER A 48 -5.30 5.34 8.48
N ILE A 49 -4.23 6.05 8.81
CA ILE A 49 -4.11 7.48 8.58
C ILE A 49 -2.91 7.72 7.67
N SER A 50 -3.07 8.62 6.70
CA SER A 50 -2.00 9.01 5.79
C SER A 50 -1.81 10.51 5.85
N GLU A 51 -0.56 10.95 5.92
CA GLU A 51 -0.19 12.35 5.94
C GLU A 51 0.77 12.65 4.79
N PHE A 52 0.34 13.53 3.89
CA PHE A 52 1.11 14.00 2.75
C PHE A 52 1.49 15.46 2.98
N LYS A 53 2.79 15.74 2.99
CA LYS A 53 3.34 17.09 3.07
C LYS A 53 3.32 17.78 1.70
N PRO A 54 3.45 19.10 1.64
CA PRO A 54 3.69 19.81 0.37
C PRO A 54 4.86 19.17 -0.40
N GLY A 55 4.60 18.79 -1.65
CA GLY A 55 5.56 18.09 -2.52
C GLY A 55 5.44 16.57 -2.52
N ASP A 56 4.77 15.96 -1.54
CA ASP A 56 4.52 14.52 -1.55
C ASP A 56 3.56 14.12 -2.66
N GLU A 57 3.77 12.93 -3.19
CA GLU A 57 2.95 12.34 -4.24
C GLU A 57 2.37 11.01 -3.77
N LEU A 58 1.11 10.75 -4.15
CA LEU A 58 0.53 9.43 -4.10
C LEU A 58 0.43 8.90 -5.53
N PRO A 59 1.32 8.01 -5.96
CA PRO A 59 1.26 7.44 -7.30
C PRO A 59 -0.07 6.73 -7.60
N ARG A 60 -0.42 6.61 -8.86
CA ARG A 60 -1.61 5.88 -9.28
C ARG A 60 -1.50 4.41 -8.90
N HIS A 61 -2.54 3.86 -8.29
CA HIS A 61 -2.58 2.50 -7.75
C HIS A 61 -4.01 1.96 -7.73
N LEU A 62 -4.13 0.69 -7.39
CA LEU A 62 -5.40 0.04 -7.07
C LEU A 62 -5.27 -0.77 -5.78
N HIS A 63 -6.41 -1.17 -5.23
CA HIS A 63 -6.51 -2.09 -4.10
C HIS A 63 -7.31 -3.33 -4.51
N HIS A 64 -6.89 -4.51 -4.03
CA HIS A 64 -7.66 -5.75 -4.20
C HIS A 64 -8.82 -5.82 -3.20
N GLY A 65 -9.66 -4.82 -3.23
CA GLY A 65 -10.78 -4.60 -2.32
C GLY A 65 -11.28 -3.16 -2.36
N VAL A 66 -12.10 -2.79 -1.41
CA VAL A 66 -12.69 -1.46 -1.32
C VAL A 66 -11.90 -0.61 -0.31
N GLU A 67 -11.60 0.63 -0.68
CA GLU A 67 -11.17 1.66 0.23
C GLU A 67 -12.30 2.66 0.46
N ALA A 68 -12.64 2.91 1.74
CA ALA A 68 -13.58 3.93 2.15
C ALA A 68 -12.93 4.84 3.18
N GLY A 69 -13.31 6.11 3.20
CA GLY A 69 -12.73 7.05 4.16
C GLY A 69 -13.20 8.48 3.94
N TYR A 70 -12.46 9.40 4.50
CA TYR A 70 -12.68 10.83 4.30
C TYR A 70 -11.40 11.65 4.52
N VAL A 71 -11.41 12.87 4.03
CA VAL A 71 -10.34 13.83 4.22
C VAL A 71 -10.46 14.45 5.62
N VAL A 72 -9.46 14.23 6.47
CA VAL A 72 -9.40 14.81 7.83
C VAL A 72 -8.93 16.27 7.76
N GLN A 73 -7.89 16.53 7.00
CA GLN A 73 -7.36 17.87 6.73
C GLN A 73 -7.15 18.01 5.23
N GLY A 74 -7.78 19.06 4.67
CA GLY A 74 -7.72 19.34 3.24
C GLY A 74 -6.43 20.04 2.83
N ALA A 75 -6.08 19.87 1.56
CA ALA A 75 -4.96 20.58 0.92
C ALA A 75 -5.21 20.78 -0.57
N MET A 76 -4.44 21.69 -1.17
CA MET A 76 -4.39 21.82 -2.62
C MET A 76 -3.63 20.66 -3.23
N VAL A 77 -4.22 20.03 -4.23
CA VAL A 77 -3.62 18.90 -4.95
C VAL A 77 -3.58 19.17 -6.45
N GLN A 78 -2.61 18.56 -7.10
CA GLN A 78 -2.43 18.55 -8.55
C GLN A 78 -2.57 17.12 -9.06
N ASN A 79 -3.63 16.86 -9.82
CA ASN A 79 -3.77 15.63 -10.60
C ASN A 79 -3.13 15.81 -11.98
N PRO A 80 -2.57 14.75 -12.60
CA PRO A 80 -1.98 14.85 -13.93
C PRO A 80 -2.98 15.37 -14.94
N GLY A 81 -2.58 16.39 -15.71
CA GLY A 81 -3.41 16.98 -16.76
C GLY A 81 -4.65 17.75 -16.31
N GLN A 82 -4.83 17.97 -15.00
CA GLN A 82 -5.93 18.73 -14.42
C GLN A 82 -5.41 20.02 -13.75
N PRO A 83 -6.21 21.10 -13.69
CA PRO A 83 -5.84 22.25 -12.88
C PRO A 83 -5.76 21.89 -11.40
N PRO A 84 -4.98 22.64 -10.59
CA PRO A 84 -4.99 22.50 -9.15
C PRO A 84 -6.38 22.58 -8.57
N SER A 85 -6.67 21.73 -7.58
CA SER A 85 -7.97 21.72 -6.91
C SER A 85 -7.82 21.51 -5.40
N MET A 86 -8.79 22.02 -4.64
CA MET A 86 -8.87 21.78 -3.21
C MET A 86 -9.50 20.43 -2.92
N LEU A 87 -8.76 19.55 -2.28
CA LEU A 87 -9.33 18.36 -1.65
C LEU A 87 -9.74 18.76 -0.23
N ALA A 88 -11.03 19.07 -0.06
CA ALA A 88 -11.53 19.70 1.17
C ALA A 88 -11.66 18.71 2.33
N ALA A 89 -11.48 19.19 3.57
CA ALA A 89 -11.81 18.41 4.77
C ALA A 89 -13.28 17.96 4.76
N GLY A 90 -13.54 16.72 5.17
CA GLY A 90 -14.86 16.08 5.12
C GLY A 90 -15.24 15.49 3.75
N ALA A 91 -14.44 15.67 2.70
CA ALA A 91 -14.70 15.02 1.42
C ALA A 91 -14.67 13.49 1.56
N PRO A 92 -15.67 12.77 1.06
CA PRO A 92 -15.71 11.30 1.15
C PRO A 92 -14.69 10.67 0.20
N ILE A 93 -14.17 9.51 0.61
CA ILE A 93 -13.31 8.65 -0.20
C ILE A 93 -14.03 7.32 -0.38
N LEU A 94 -14.18 6.87 -1.63
CA LEU A 94 -14.67 5.54 -1.96
C LEU A 94 -14.02 5.09 -3.26
N ASN A 95 -13.08 4.16 -3.13
CA ASN A 95 -12.39 3.55 -4.25
C ASN A 95 -12.79 2.08 -4.35
N LEU A 96 -13.24 1.68 -5.54
CA LEU A 96 -13.75 0.34 -5.76
C LEU A 96 -12.60 -0.66 -6.01
N ARG A 97 -12.88 -1.93 -5.78
CA ARG A 97 -11.97 -3.06 -6.03
C ARG A 97 -11.40 -3.00 -7.45
N ASP A 98 -10.09 -3.14 -7.55
CA ASP A 98 -9.33 -3.24 -8.81
C ASP A 98 -9.49 -2.04 -9.76
N VAL A 99 -9.99 -0.92 -9.26
CA VAL A 99 -10.10 0.34 -10.01
C VAL A 99 -8.95 1.27 -9.65
N ALA A 100 -8.13 1.62 -10.64
CA ALA A 100 -6.99 2.49 -10.44
C ALA A 100 -7.40 3.92 -10.07
N HIS A 101 -6.80 4.47 -9.01
CA HIS A 101 -7.04 5.81 -8.49
C HIS A 101 -5.75 6.44 -7.92
N GLY A 102 -5.86 7.61 -7.29
CA GLY A 102 -4.69 8.38 -6.86
C GLY A 102 -4.01 9.10 -8.04
N GLY A 103 -2.71 9.26 -7.96
CA GLY A 103 -1.93 9.99 -8.97
C GLY A 103 -1.94 11.50 -8.73
N PHE A 104 -2.01 11.94 -7.48
CA PHE A 104 -1.96 13.36 -7.13
C PHE A 104 -0.64 13.75 -6.43
N LYS A 105 -0.33 15.04 -6.49
CA LYS A 105 0.72 15.68 -5.71
C LYS A 105 0.12 16.78 -4.83
N VAL A 106 0.56 16.87 -3.58
CA VAL A 106 0.20 18.00 -2.70
C VAL A 106 1.05 19.21 -3.08
N ILE A 107 0.40 20.32 -3.38
CA ILE A 107 1.07 21.54 -3.89
C ILE A 107 0.85 22.80 -3.03
N GLY A 108 -0.08 22.74 -2.08
CA GLY A 108 -0.35 23.86 -1.21
C GLY A 108 0.60 23.92 0.00
N PRO A 109 0.47 24.93 0.86
CA PRO A 109 1.33 25.10 2.04
C PRO A 109 0.97 24.14 3.18
N GLY A 110 -0.20 23.52 3.16
CA GLY A 110 -0.71 22.63 4.23
C GLY A 110 -0.55 21.16 3.89
N ASN A 111 -0.53 20.32 4.92
CA ASN A 111 -0.54 18.87 4.76
C ASN A 111 -1.95 18.37 4.44
N LEU A 112 -2.03 17.34 3.59
CA LEU A 112 -3.24 16.57 3.39
C LEU A 112 -3.24 15.41 4.38
N ILE A 113 -4.33 15.24 5.14
CA ILE A 113 -4.49 14.11 6.07
C ILE A 113 -5.75 13.35 5.69
N LEU A 114 -5.59 12.04 5.46
CA LEU A 114 -6.66 11.13 5.08
C LEU A 114 -6.83 10.07 6.17
N PHE A 115 -8.08 9.76 6.54
CA PHE A 115 -8.43 8.55 7.26
C PHE A 115 -9.09 7.59 6.30
N THR A 116 -8.58 6.35 6.22
CA THR A 116 -9.10 5.32 5.31
C THR A 116 -9.28 3.99 6.00
N VAL A 117 -10.24 3.22 5.50
CA VAL A 117 -10.50 1.83 5.85
C VAL A 117 -10.50 1.02 4.56
N HIS A 118 -9.61 0.05 4.50
CA HIS A 118 -9.51 -0.90 3.40
C HIS A 118 -10.15 -2.22 3.80
N THR A 119 -11.07 -2.72 2.99
CA THR A 119 -11.61 -4.08 3.09
C THR A 119 -11.10 -4.85 1.87
N VAL A 120 -10.06 -5.64 2.06
CA VAL A 120 -9.22 -6.16 0.97
C VAL A 120 -8.91 -7.65 1.12
N ASP A 121 -8.44 -8.25 0.04
CA ASP A 121 -7.96 -9.62 0.04
C ASP A 121 -6.69 -9.74 0.90
N LYS A 122 -6.71 -10.68 1.82
CA LYS A 122 -5.58 -10.98 2.69
C LYS A 122 -4.42 -11.57 1.88
N GLY A 123 -3.21 -11.13 2.18
CA GLY A 123 -2.00 -11.61 1.50
C GLY A 123 -1.73 -10.99 0.13
N LYS A 124 -2.55 -10.03 -0.32
CA LYS A 124 -2.27 -9.20 -1.49
C LYS A 124 -1.58 -7.90 -1.07
N PRO A 125 -0.80 -7.25 -1.96
CA PRO A 125 -0.30 -5.90 -1.71
C PRO A 125 -1.45 -4.94 -1.39
N LEU A 126 -1.28 -4.08 -0.39
CA LEU A 126 -2.30 -3.06 -0.12
C LEU A 126 -2.35 -2.04 -1.25
N TYR A 127 -1.19 -1.63 -1.78
CA TYR A 127 -1.05 -0.77 -2.95
C TYR A 127 -0.47 -1.59 -4.11
N ASP A 128 -1.22 -1.75 -5.17
CA ASP A 128 -0.71 -2.30 -6.43
C ASP A 128 -0.52 -1.13 -7.41
N TRP A 129 0.76 -0.77 -7.65
CA TRP A 129 1.10 0.43 -8.39
C TRP A 129 0.86 0.27 -9.88
N VAL A 130 0.15 1.22 -10.47
CA VAL A 130 -0.14 1.26 -11.90
C VAL A 130 0.92 2.12 -12.60
N LYS A 131 1.51 1.55 -13.64
CA LYS A 131 2.51 2.24 -14.49
C LYS A 131 1.85 3.18 -15.50
#